data_02fca91bf534a6ccace0cdde3c9b748d
#
_entry.id   02fca91bf534a6ccace0cdde3c9b748d
#
_cell.length_a   1.000
_cell.length_b   1.000
_cell.length_c   1.000
_cell.angle_alpha   90.00
_cell.angle_beta   90.00
_cell.angle_gamma   90.00
#
_symmetry.space_group_name_H-M   'P 1'
#
loop_
_entity.id
_entity.type
_entity.pdbx_description
1 polymer ?
#
loop_
_entity_poly.entity_id
_entity_poly.type
_entity_poly.pdbx_seq_one_letter_code
_entity_poly.pdbx_strand_id
1 'polypeptide(L)'
;MIRIAIVDDHAIVRAGLRQFLSDEMDFEVVGEAVNGREALELVRRGDIDVMLMDLSMPDQGGVDALQAIKARVPELPVLILSGFPEQHYATTLLRQGASGYLNKECDPSEIVEAIRTVARGRRYITPAVAELLADQLDGGAHKPPHDLLSEREFQVFLRLAKGETIGHIAEGMSLSVKTVSTYRTRVMEKMKLESNSDLTYYAMKNGLI
;
A
#
# COMPACT_ATOMS: atom_id res chain seq x y z
N MET A 1 14.06 9.14 20.91
CA MET A 1 12.90 9.69 20.19
C MET A 1 12.94 9.12 18.80
N ILE A 2 11.86 8.51 18.32
CA ILE A 2 11.76 7.89 16.99
C ILE A 2 11.29 8.96 16.02
N ARG A 3 12.10 9.26 15.01
CA ARG A 3 11.81 10.29 14.00
C ARG A 3 11.03 9.68 12.85
N ILE A 4 9.80 10.16 12.65
CA ILE A 4 8.82 9.57 11.75
C ILE A 4 8.57 10.52 10.57
N ALA A 5 8.56 9.98 9.35
CA ALA A 5 8.04 10.64 8.17
C ALA A 5 6.67 10.05 7.79
N ILE A 6 5.72 10.91 7.41
CA ILE A 6 4.37 10.50 6.98
C ILE A 6 4.22 10.82 5.49
N VAL A 7 3.84 9.82 4.70
CA VAL A 7 3.67 9.94 3.25
C VAL A 7 2.25 9.47 2.88
N ASP A 8 1.37 10.41 2.56
CA ASP A 8 -0.03 10.17 2.20
C ASP A 8 -0.54 11.38 1.41
N ASP A 9 -1.29 11.20 0.34
CA ASP A 9 -1.82 12.32 -0.44
C ASP A 9 -3.04 12.98 0.20
N HIS A 10 -3.70 12.29 1.15
CA HIS A 10 -4.87 12.80 1.86
C HIS A 10 -4.46 13.71 3.03
N ALA A 11 -4.65 15.01 2.89
CA ALA A 11 -4.26 16.00 3.91
C ALA A 11 -4.89 15.74 5.30
N ILE A 12 -6.13 15.26 5.35
CA ILE A 12 -6.84 14.94 6.60
C ILE A 12 -6.19 13.75 7.31
N VAL A 13 -5.79 12.71 6.56
CA VAL A 13 -5.11 11.53 7.10
C VAL A 13 -3.75 11.94 7.67
N ARG A 14 -2.96 12.72 6.92
CA ARG A 14 -1.66 13.20 7.43
C ARG A 14 -1.80 14.03 8.69
N ALA A 15 -2.75 14.98 8.71
CA ALA A 15 -2.99 15.83 9.90
C ALA A 15 -3.42 14.99 11.11
N GLY A 16 -4.30 14.01 10.91
CA GLY A 16 -4.74 13.09 11.95
C GLY A 16 -3.60 12.22 12.50
N LEU A 17 -2.81 11.61 11.63
CA LEU A 17 -1.64 10.82 12.01
C LEU A 17 -0.61 11.68 12.76
N ARG A 18 -0.31 12.88 12.26
CA ARG A 18 0.61 13.79 12.94
C ARG A 18 0.13 14.12 14.35
N GLN A 19 -1.13 14.51 14.51
CA GLN A 19 -1.70 14.82 15.82
C GLN A 19 -1.62 13.60 16.74
N PHE A 20 -2.06 12.44 16.27
CA PHE A 20 -2.06 11.20 17.05
C PHE A 20 -0.65 10.77 17.48
N LEU A 21 0.32 10.82 16.57
CA LEU A 21 1.71 10.43 16.86
C LEU A 21 2.40 11.45 17.79
N SER A 22 2.00 12.74 17.74
CA SER A 22 2.57 13.77 18.63
C SER A 22 2.14 13.62 20.09
N ASP A 23 1.12 12.83 20.38
CA ASP A 23 0.70 12.52 21.75
C ASP A 23 1.61 11.47 22.42
N GLU A 24 2.44 10.77 21.63
CA GLU A 24 3.41 9.78 22.11
C GLU A 24 4.75 10.45 22.47
N MET A 25 5.20 10.32 23.70
CA MET A 25 6.42 11.01 24.21
C MET A 25 7.72 10.58 23.53
N ASP A 26 7.76 9.39 22.92
CA ASP A 26 8.93 8.81 22.26
C ASP A 26 8.94 9.02 20.73
N PHE A 27 7.95 9.75 20.18
CA PHE A 27 7.82 10.00 18.75
C PHE A 27 8.04 11.47 18.37
N GLU A 28 8.55 11.70 17.17
CA GLU A 28 8.68 13.02 16.56
C GLU A 28 8.37 12.90 15.06
N VAL A 29 7.38 13.64 14.58
CA VAL A 29 7.10 13.72 13.14
C VAL A 29 8.01 14.78 12.52
N VAL A 30 9.05 14.32 11.79
CA VAL A 30 10.09 15.16 11.22
C VAL A 30 9.85 15.57 9.77
N GLY A 31 8.85 14.98 9.11
CA GLY A 31 8.53 15.33 7.73
C GLY A 31 7.21 14.75 7.24
N GLU A 32 6.62 15.42 6.27
CA GLU A 32 5.43 15.00 5.55
C GLU A 32 5.68 15.06 4.05
N ALA A 33 5.08 14.14 3.28
CA ALA A 33 5.11 14.11 1.83
C ALA A 33 3.74 13.71 1.28
N VAL A 34 3.41 14.17 0.07
CA VAL A 34 2.12 13.89 -0.58
C VAL A 34 2.23 12.89 -1.74
N ASN A 35 3.46 12.46 -2.08
CA ASN A 35 3.73 11.51 -3.15
C ASN A 35 5.11 10.86 -2.99
N GLY A 36 5.39 9.85 -3.82
CA GLY A 36 6.65 9.12 -3.77
C GLY A 36 7.90 9.97 -4.07
N ARG A 37 7.78 11.01 -4.90
CA ARG A 37 8.91 11.91 -5.21
C ARG A 37 9.31 12.70 -3.97
N GLU A 38 8.35 13.31 -3.29
CA GLU A 38 8.60 14.04 -2.04
C GLU A 38 9.12 13.12 -0.94
N ALA A 39 8.60 11.88 -0.86
CA ALA A 39 9.12 10.87 0.06
C ALA A 39 10.63 10.62 -0.16
N LEU A 40 11.07 10.51 -1.43
CA LEU A 40 12.49 10.37 -1.76
C LEU A 40 13.33 11.60 -1.40
N GLU A 41 12.76 12.80 -1.42
CA GLU A 41 13.41 14.01 -0.97
C GLU A 41 13.59 14.01 0.57
N LEU A 42 12.59 13.56 1.31
CA LEU A 42 12.70 13.37 2.75
C LEU A 42 13.80 12.36 3.10
N VAL A 43 13.86 11.23 2.39
CA VAL A 43 14.92 10.22 2.62
C VAL A 43 16.33 10.78 2.44
N ARG A 44 16.53 11.72 1.49
CA ARG A 44 17.84 12.36 1.26
C ARG A 44 18.32 13.20 2.43
N ARG A 45 17.42 13.68 3.29
CA ARG A 45 17.79 14.47 4.49
C ARG A 45 18.46 13.61 5.55
N GLY A 46 18.15 12.30 5.58
CA GLY A 46 18.81 11.34 6.46
C GLY A 46 18.42 11.43 7.94
N ASP A 47 17.32 12.09 8.25
CA ASP A 47 16.85 12.35 9.62
C ASP A 47 15.61 11.53 10.00
N ILE A 48 15.36 10.41 9.31
CA ILE A 48 14.16 9.56 9.47
C ILE A 48 14.56 8.19 10.03
N ASP A 49 13.87 7.76 11.09
CA ASP A 49 14.04 6.44 11.66
C ASP A 49 12.97 5.45 11.17
N VAL A 50 11.75 5.95 10.87
CA VAL A 50 10.63 5.16 10.33
C VAL A 50 9.85 6.00 9.33
N MET A 51 9.43 5.42 8.21
CA MET A 51 8.51 6.03 7.26
C MET A 51 7.18 5.31 7.29
N LEU A 52 6.09 6.05 7.52
CA LEU A 52 4.71 5.61 7.26
C LEU A 52 4.35 5.99 5.83
N MET A 53 3.88 5.05 5.02
CA MET A 53 3.63 5.32 3.62
C MET A 53 2.32 4.71 3.13
N ASP A 54 1.47 5.55 2.56
CA ASP A 54 0.31 5.09 1.80
C ASP A 54 0.72 4.50 0.44
N LEU A 55 -0.08 3.56 -0.04
CA LEU A 55 0.09 2.98 -1.38
C LEU A 55 -0.62 3.81 -2.46
N SER A 56 -1.77 4.40 -2.14
CA SER A 56 -2.69 5.00 -3.10
C SER A 56 -2.39 6.47 -3.35
N MET A 57 -1.19 6.79 -3.79
CA MET A 57 -0.80 8.18 -4.08
C MET A 57 -0.77 8.46 -5.59
N PRO A 58 -1.08 9.70 -6.01
CA PRO A 58 -0.95 10.13 -7.41
C PRO A 58 0.53 10.14 -7.87
N ASP A 59 0.75 10.22 -9.17
CA ASP A 59 2.03 10.29 -9.86
C ASP A 59 2.93 9.06 -9.65
N GLN A 60 3.73 9.04 -8.61
CA GLN A 60 4.55 7.91 -8.22
C GLN A 60 3.86 7.16 -7.08
N GLY A 61 3.29 5.97 -7.36
CA GLY A 61 2.60 5.14 -6.38
C GLY A 61 3.50 4.65 -5.26
N GLY A 62 2.90 4.24 -4.14
CA GLY A 62 3.63 3.81 -2.96
C GLY A 62 4.56 2.61 -3.20
N VAL A 63 4.20 1.70 -4.12
CA VAL A 63 5.06 0.55 -4.47
C VAL A 63 6.34 1.01 -5.16
N ASP A 64 6.24 1.89 -6.15
CA ASP A 64 7.41 2.42 -6.87
C ASP A 64 8.30 3.24 -5.92
N ALA A 65 7.66 4.01 -5.02
CA ALA A 65 8.35 4.76 -3.99
C ALA A 65 9.09 3.82 -3.02
N LEU A 66 8.44 2.76 -2.53
CA LEU A 66 9.08 1.75 -1.67
C LEU A 66 10.34 1.16 -2.32
N GLN A 67 10.23 0.72 -3.58
CA GLN A 67 11.35 0.14 -4.31
C GLN A 67 12.50 1.15 -4.46
N ALA A 68 12.19 2.39 -4.83
CA ALA A 68 13.19 3.44 -4.98
C ALA A 68 13.86 3.83 -3.66
N ILE A 69 13.10 3.83 -2.54
CA ILE A 69 13.63 4.07 -1.20
C ILE A 69 14.55 2.92 -0.79
N LYS A 70 14.10 1.68 -0.95
CA LYS A 70 14.87 0.50 -0.57
C LYS A 70 16.14 0.29 -1.40
N ALA A 71 16.13 0.74 -2.66
CA ALA A 71 17.33 0.76 -3.48
C ALA A 71 18.39 1.76 -3.00
N ARG A 72 17.99 2.84 -2.31
CA ARG A 72 18.88 3.91 -1.81
C ARG A 72 19.27 3.72 -0.36
N VAL A 73 18.32 3.40 0.49
CA VAL A 73 18.49 3.23 1.94
C VAL A 73 17.79 1.94 2.35
N PRO A 74 18.42 0.77 2.12
CA PRO A 74 17.82 -0.54 2.40
C PRO A 74 17.37 -0.69 3.86
N GLU A 75 18.10 -0.08 4.78
CA GLU A 75 17.87 -0.19 6.23
C GLU A 75 16.70 0.67 6.75
N LEU A 76 16.24 1.69 6.00
CA LEU A 76 15.16 2.56 6.47
C LEU A 76 13.87 1.73 6.61
N PRO A 77 13.30 1.58 7.81
CA PRO A 77 12.02 0.93 7.99
C PRO A 77 10.91 1.70 7.29
N VAL A 78 10.19 1.01 6.38
CA VAL A 78 9.00 1.53 5.71
C VAL A 78 7.81 0.70 6.14
N LEU A 79 6.90 1.30 6.88
CA LEU A 79 5.63 0.72 7.32
C LEU A 79 4.54 1.20 6.37
N ILE A 80 3.88 0.27 5.70
CA ILE A 80 2.79 0.58 4.79
C ILE A 80 1.50 0.74 5.60
N LEU A 81 0.76 1.82 5.33
CA LEU A 81 -0.56 2.10 5.90
C LEU A 81 -1.53 2.34 4.74
N SER A 82 -2.41 1.39 4.45
CA SER A 82 -3.22 1.39 3.23
C SER A 82 -4.69 1.07 3.51
N GLY A 83 -5.59 1.63 2.70
CA GLY A 83 -7.02 1.26 2.70
C GLY A 83 -7.34 -0.09 2.06
N PHE A 84 -6.33 -0.79 1.52
CA PHE A 84 -6.54 -2.11 0.91
C PHE A 84 -6.36 -3.22 1.93
N PRO A 85 -7.12 -4.33 1.79
CA PRO A 85 -6.96 -5.51 2.63
C PRO A 85 -5.54 -6.10 2.56
N GLU A 86 -5.03 -6.57 3.70
CA GLU A 86 -3.68 -7.16 3.84
C GLU A 86 -3.46 -8.34 2.89
N GLN A 87 -4.51 -9.13 2.63
CA GLN A 87 -4.47 -10.35 1.82
C GLN A 87 -3.89 -10.14 0.42
N HIS A 88 -4.02 -8.94 -0.12
CA HIS A 88 -3.65 -8.69 -1.52
C HIS A 88 -2.25 -8.12 -1.71
N TYR A 89 -1.74 -7.38 -0.73
CA TYR A 89 -0.51 -6.62 -0.91
C TYR A 89 0.57 -6.94 0.10
N ALA A 90 0.21 -7.34 1.32
CA ALA A 90 1.16 -7.42 2.42
C ALA A 90 2.34 -8.33 2.10
N THR A 91 2.08 -9.56 1.62
CA THR A 91 3.16 -10.53 1.33
C THR A 91 4.10 -10.04 0.22
N THR A 92 3.56 -9.42 -0.83
CA THR A 92 4.34 -8.87 -1.94
C THR A 92 5.19 -7.70 -1.49
N LEU A 93 4.63 -6.77 -0.73
CA LEU A 93 5.34 -5.59 -0.23
C LEU A 93 6.41 -5.94 0.80
N LEU A 94 6.14 -6.92 1.67
CA LEU A 94 7.14 -7.46 2.59
C LEU A 94 8.34 -8.08 1.86
N ARG A 95 8.11 -8.77 0.73
CA ARG A 95 9.19 -9.26 -0.14
C ARG A 95 9.97 -8.14 -0.82
N GLN A 96 9.32 -7.05 -1.14
CA GLN A 96 9.94 -5.84 -1.71
C GLN A 96 10.66 -4.98 -0.67
N GLY A 97 10.66 -5.40 0.59
CA GLY A 97 11.41 -4.76 1.66
C GLY A 97 10.59 -3.87 2.61
N ALA A 98 9.26 -3.86 2.51
CA ALA A 98 8.44 -3.23 3.55
C ALA A 98 8.72 -3.88 4.91
N SER A 99 8.71 -3.08 5.96
CA SER A 99 8.95 -3.55 7.35
C SER A 99 7.67 -4.01 8.02
N GLY A 100 6.51 -3.66 7.47
CA GLY A 100 5.19 -4.09 7.91
C GLY A 100 4.11 -3.53 7.01
N TYR A 101 2.90 -4.05 7.21
CA TYR A 101 1.68 -3.61 6.53
C TYR A 101 0.55 -3.47 7.54
N LEU A 102 -0.17 -2.37 7.49
CA LEU A 102 -1.36 -2.10 8.29
C LEU A 102 -2.50 -1.61 7.40
N ASN A 103 -3.71 -2.02 7.72
CA ASN A 103 -4.90 -1.40 7.14
C ASN A 103 -5.16 -0.05 7.82
N LYS A 104 -5.61 0.97 7.06
CA LYS A 104 -6.00 2.29 7.61
C LYS A 104 -7.18 2.22 8.59
N GLU A 105 -7.92 1.10 8.59
CA GLU A 105 -9.02 0.84 9.53
C GLU A 105 -8.56 0.12 10.81
N CYS A 106 -7.26 -0.14 10.98
CA CYS A 106 -6.73 -0.76 12.20
C CYS A 106 -6.89 0.15 13.42
N ASP A 107 -6.79 -0.43 14.60
CA ASP A 107 -6.78 0.36 15.84
C ASP A 107 -5.54 1.28 15.84
N PRO A 108 -5.68 2.57 16.20
CA PRO A 108 -4.56 3.48 16.28
C PRO A 108 -3.39 2.98 17.15
N SER A 109 -3.66 2.22 18.21
CA SER A 109 -2.63 1.61 19.04
C SER A 109 -1.74 0.62 18.29
N GLU A 110 -2.27 -0.05 17.25
CA GLU A 110 -1.49 -0.95 16.40
C GLU A 110 -0.45 -0.18 15.58
N ILE A 111 -0.76 1.05 15.15
CA ILE A 111 0.19 1.92 14.44
C ILE A 111 1.38 2.24 15.35
N VAL A 112 1.12 2.59 16.61
CA VAL A 112 2.15 2.90 17.61
C VAL A 112 3.03 1.67 17.86
N GLU A 113 2.42 0.50 18.08
CA GLU A 113 3.16 -0.75 18.28
C GLU A 113 4.01 -1.13 17.06
N ALA A 114 3.45 -0.98 15.87
CA ALA A 114 4.14 -1.25 14.61
C ALA A 114 5.37 -0.34 14.45
N ILE A 115 5.22 0.97 14.68
CA ILE A 115 6.33 1.94 14.61
C ILE A 115 7.45 1.54 15.57
N ARG A 116 7.11 1.26 16.85
CA ARG A 116 8.10 0.84 17.85
C ARG A 116 8.78 -0.47 17.49
N THR A 117 8.04 -1.38 16.86
CA THR A 117 8.58 -2.67 16.42
C THR A 117 9.56 -2.50 15.28
N VAL A 118 9.20 -1.74 14.24
CA VAL A 118 10.06 -1.58 13.06
C VAL A 118 11.27 -0.67 13.35
N ALA A 119 11.12 0.31 14.23
CA ALA A 119 12.25 1.15 14.70
C ALA A 119 13.36 0.35 15.41
N ARG A 120 13.02 -0.83 15.95
CA ARG A 120 13.99 -1.76 16.56
C ARG A 120 14.59 -2.75 15.55
N GLY A 121 14.39 -2.53 14.25
CA GLY A 121 14.87 -3.40 13.17
C GLY A 121 14.09 -4.71 13.00
N ARG A 122 12.94 -4.88 13.66
CA ARG A 122 12.08 -6.06 13.49
C ARG A 122 10.99 -5.76 12.47
N ARG A 123 10.45 -6.81 11.85
CA ARG A 123 9.25 -6.68 11.01
C ARG A 123 8.00 -6.70 11.88
N TYR A 124 7.02 -5.88 11.52
CA TYR A 124 5.68 -5.94 12.09
C TYR A 124 4.80 -6.80 11.19
N ILE A 125 4.38 -7.94 11.70
CA ILE A 125 3.58 -8.94 10.96
C ILE A 125 2.30 -9.18 11.76
N THR A 126 1.16 -8.84 11.21
CA THR A 126 -0.14 -9.14 11.82
C THR A 126 -0.42 -10.65 11.75
N PRO A 127 -1.27 -11.20 12.63
CA PRO A 127 -1.67 -12.61 12.54
C PRO A 127 -2.21 -12.99 11.17
N ALA A 128 -3.02 -12.15 10.54
CA ALA A 128 -3.57 -12.38 9.21
C ALA A 128 -2.46 -12.50 8.15
N VAL A 129 -1.46 -11.63 8.19
CA VAL A 129 -0.30 -11.69 7.27
C VAL A 129 0.57 -12.91 7.56
N ALA A 130 0.70 -13.31 8.83
CA ALA A 130 1.46 -14.50 9.20
C ALA A 130 0.83 -15.78 8.61
N GLU A 131 -0.49 -15.91 8.65
CA GLU A 131 -1.23 -17.02 8.00
C GLU A 131 -0.99 -17.05 6.50
N LEU A 132 -1.08 -15.90 5.82
CA LEU A 132 -0.81 -15.81 4.38
C LEU A 132 0.62 -16.22 4.01
N LEU A 133 1.60 -15.87 4.85
CA LEU A 133 2.99 -16.28 4.67
C LEU A 133 3.17 -17.78 4.88
N ALA A 134 2.50 -18.36 5.88
CA ALA A 134 2.52 -19.80 6.16
C ALA A 134 1.92 -20.60 4.99
N ASP A 135 0.75 -20.19 4.47
CA ASP A 135 0.12 -20.81 3.31
C ASP A 135 1.03 -20.81 2.07
N GLN A 136 1.83 -19.78 1.91
CA GLN A 136 2.80 -19.71 0.80
C GLN A 136 4.00 -20.64 0.98
N LEU A 137 4.38 -20.99 2.21
CA LEU A 137 5.47 -21.93 2.50
C LEU A 137 5.07 -23.38 2.27
N ASP A 138 3.81 -23.72 2.52
CA ASP A 138 3.28 -25.08 2.36
C ASP A 138 3.14 -25.51 0.89
N GLY A 139 3.65 -24.71 -0.07
CA GLY A 139 3.63 -25.04 -1.49
C GLY A 139 2.22 -25.13 -2.07
N GLY A 140 1.25 -24.70 -1.29
CA GLY A 140 -0.16 -24.81 -1.58
C GLY A 140 -0.64 -23.72 -2.53
N ALA A 141 -1.15 -24.23 -3.62
CA ALA A 141 -2.25 -23.70 -4.40
C ALA A 141 -1.99 -22.47 -5.29
N HIS A 142 -2.50 -22.59 -6.46
CA HIS A 142 -2.83 -21.55 -7.42
C HIS A 142 -3.03 -20.18 -6.74
N LYS A 143 -2.08 -19.30 -6.93
CA LYS A 143 -2.28 -17.88 -6.63
C LYS A 143 -3.57 -17.48 -7.33
N PRO A 144 -4.52 -16.88 -6.61
CA PRO A 144 -5.72 -16.36 -7.26
C PRO A 144 -5.32 -15.45 -8.43
N PRO A 145 -6.03 -15.45 -9.55
CA PRO A 145 -5.68 -14.60 -10.70
C PRO A 145 -5.45 -13.13 -10.36
N HIS A 146 -6.14 -12.60 -9.36
CA HIS A 146 -5.97 -11.22 -8.92
C HIS A 146 -4.60 -10.94 -8.25
N ASP A 147 -3.91 -11.94 -7.72
CA ASP A 147 -2.54 -11.80 -7.18
C ASP A 147 -1.48 -11.58 -8.29
N LEU A 148 -1.85 -11.80 -9.55
CA LEU A 148 -0.99 -11.50 -10.70
C LEU A 148 -1.05 -10.03 -11.13
N LEU A 149 -2.01 -9.28 -10.57
CA LEU A 149 -2.19 -7.87 -10.88
C LEU A 149 -1.14 -7.03 -10.14
N SER A 150 -0.61 -6.03 -10.84
CA SER A 150 0.10 -4.96 -10.17
C SER A 150 -0.88 -4.12 -9.33
N GLU A 151 -0.37 -3.33 -8.40
CA GLU A 151 -1.19 -2.45 -7.58
C GLU A 151 -2.16 -1.59 -8.40
N ARG A 152 -1.66 -0.91 -9.44
CA ARG A 152 -2.47 -0.08 -10.32
C ARG A 152 -3.52 -0.88 -11.10
N GLU A 153 -3.16 -2.06 -11.56
CA GLU A 153 -4.11 -2.97 -12.21
C GLU A 153 -5.20 -3.43 -11.24
N PHE A 154 -4.83 -3.74 -10.00
CA PHE A 154 -5.79 -4.15 -8.98
C PHE A 154 -6.72 -3.00 -8.55
N GLN A 155 -6.21 -1.79 -8.39
CA GLN A 155 -7.03 -0.60 -8.14
C GLN A 155 -8.06 -0.38 -9.25
N VAL A 156 -7.63 -0.47 -10.51
CA VAL A 156 -8.52 -0.35 -11.67
C VAL A 156 -9.52 -1.51 -11.71
N PHE A 157 -9.08 -2.73 -11.42
CA PHE A 157 -9.95 -3.91 -11.32
C PHE A 157 -11.08 -3.70 -10.31
N LEU A 158 -10.78 -3.31 -9.07
CA LEU A 158 -11.80 -3.11 -8.03
C LEU A 158 -12.82 -2.03 -8.40
N ARG A 159 -12.38 -0.92 -8.97
CA ARG A 159 -13.27 0.16 -9.42
C ARG A 159 -14.17 -0.27 -10.58
N LEU A 160 -13.60 -0.99 -11.56
CA LEU A 160 -14.38 -1.58 -12.65
C LEU A 160 -15.41 -2.60 -12.13
N ALA A 161 -15.00 -3.45 -11.16
CA ALA A 161 -15.87 -4.42 -10.54
C ALA A 161 -17.04 -3.77 -9.77
N LYS A 162 -16.84 -2.59 -9.19
CA LYS A 162 -17.88 -1.75 -8.58
C LYS A 162 -18.76 -1.00 -9.59
N GLY A 163 -18.49 -1.14 -10.89
CA GLY A 163 -19.28 -0.51 -11.95
C GLY A 163 -18.87 0.92 -12.31
N GLU A 164 -17.72 1.41 -11.84
CA GLU A 164 -17.23 2.72 -12.23
C GLU A 164 -16.85 2.77 -13.71
N THR A 165 -17.10 3.91 -14.35
CA THR A 165 -16.70 4.13 -15.75
C THR A 165 -15.21 4.43 -15.85
N ILE A 166 -14.59 4.10 -16.99
CA ILE A 166 -13.17 4.38 -17.25
C ILE A 166 -12.85 5.88 -17.07
N GLY A 167 -13.77 6.76 -17.45
CA GLY A 167 -13.61 8.21 -17.27
C GLY A 167 -13.56 8.62 -15.79
N HIS A 168 -14.47 8.10 -14.98
CA HIS A 168 -14.51 8.37 -13.54
C HIS A 168 -13.28 7.78 -12.82
N ILE A 169 -12.85 6.58 -13.21
CA ILE A 169 -11.62 5.97 -12.70
C ILE A 169 -10.40 6.84 -13.04
N ALA A 170 -10.31 7.32 -14.27
CA ALA A 170 -9.20 8.15 -14.73
C ALA A 170 -9.12 9.47 -13.93
N GLU A 171 -10.25 10.13 -13.72
CA GLU A 171 -10.35 11.35 -12.91
C GLU A 171 -9.94 11.09 -11.46
N GLY A 172 -10.54 10.07 -10.82
CA GLY A 172 -10.30 9.74 -9.41
C GLY A 172 -8.88 9.18 -9.12
N MET A 173 -8.16 8.73 -10.14
CA MET A 173 -6.77 8.25 -10.03
C MET A 173 -5.73 9.24 -10.59
N SER A 174 -6.16 10.42 -11.05
CA SER A 174 -5.32 11.41 -11.74
C SER A 174 -4.56 10.82 -12.93
N LEU A 175 -5.23 9.96 -13.71
CA LEU A 175 -4.69 9.28 -14.88
C LEU A 175 -5.41 9.69 -16.18
N SER A 176 -4.81 9.43 -17.33
CA SER A 176 -5.52 9.57 -18.61
C SER A 176 -6.48 8.39 -18.83
N VAL A 177 -7.59 8.64 -19.53
CA VAL A 177 -8.53 7.58 -19.97
C VAL A 177 -7.80 6.47 -20.75
N LYS A 178 -6.81 6.83 -21.55
CA LYS A 178 -5.96 5.88 -22.28
C LYS A 178 -5.16 4.99 -21.35
N THR A 179 -4.61 5.55 -20.27
CA THR A 179 -3.84 4.80 -19.26
C THR A 179 -4.73 3.79 -18.54
N VAL A 180 -5.92 4.21 -18.10
CA VAL A 180 -6.89 3.32 -17.44
C VAL A 180 -7.37 2.22 -18.39
N SER A 181 -7.61 2.55 -19.67
CA SER A 181 -7.96 1.55 -20.68
C SER A 181 -6.85 0.50 -20.87
N THR A 182 -5.59 0.93 -20.82
CA THR A 182 -4.45 0.00 -20.88
C THR A 182 -4.41 -0.92 -19.65
N TYR A 183 -4.63 -0.37 -18.46
CA TYR A 183 -4.72 -1.20 -17.24
C TYR A 183 -5.87 -2.19 -17.31
N ARG A 184 -7.06 -1.75 -17.77
CA ARG A 184 -8.21 -2.64 -17.98
C ARG A 184 -7.85 -3.82 -18.90
N THR A 185 -7.21 -3.57 -20.03
CA THR A 185 -6.78 -4.63 -20.97
C THR A 185 -5.86 -5.62 -20.26
N ARG A 186 -4.85 -5.14 -19.55
CA ARG A 186 -3.92 -6.01 -18.79
C ARG A 186 -4.61 -6.82 -17.69
N VAL A 187 -5.58 -6.22 -17.00
CA VAL A 187 -6.40 -6.91 -15.99
C VAL A 187 -7.13 -8.07 -16.65
N MET A 188 -7.84 -7.82 -17.76
CA MET A 188 -8.59 -8.85 -18.49
C MET A 188 -7.68 -10.00 -18.94
N GLU A 189 -6.52 -9.67 -19.51
CA GLU A 189 -5.54 -10.66 -19.98
C GLU A 189 -5.00 -11.52 -18.81
N LYS A 190 -4.54 -10.89 -17.74
CA LYS A 190 -3.95 -11.57 -16.57
C LYS A 190 -4.95 -12.44 -15.84
N MET A 191 -6.17 -11.94 -15.67
CA MET A 191 -7.25 -12.66 -14.99
C MET A 191 -7.99 -13.64 -15.90
N LYS A 192 -7.72 -13.62 -17.22
CA LYS A 192 -8.40 -14.43 -18.25
C LYS A 192 -9.93 -14.22 -18.20
N LEU A 193 -10.36 -12.96 -18.09
CA LEU A 193 -11.76 -12.55 -18.09
C LEU A 193 -12.07 -11.74 -19.35
N GLU A 194 -13.31 -11.79 -19.82
CA GLU A 194 -13.68 -11.20 -21.11
C GLU A 194 -14.53 -9.93 -20.96
N SER A 195 -15.25 -9.78 -19.85
CA SER A 195 -16.18 -8.68 -19.63
C SER A 195 -16.07 -8.03 -18.24
N ASN A 196 -16.58 -6.80 -18.12
CA ASN A 196 -16.69 -6.16 -16.80
C ASN A 196 -17.62 -6.92 -15.85
N SER A 197 -18.64 -7.60 -16.39
CA SER A 197 -19.54 -8.45 -15.60
C SER A 197 -18.77 -9.63 -14.98
N ASP A 198 -17.80 -10.19 -15.70
CA ASP A 198 -16.94 -11.25 -15.17
C ASP A 198 -16.03 -10.72 -14.05
N LEU A 199 -15.54 -9.48 -14.18
CA LEU A 199 -14.77 -8.82 -13.11
C LEU A 199 -15.63 -8.65 -11.85
N THR A 200 -16.86 -8.15 -12.00
CA THR A 200 -17.81 -7.98 -10.88
C THR A 200 -18.13 -9.33 -10.23
N TYR A 201 -18.47 -10.33 -11.02
CA TYR A 201 -18.77 -11.67 -10.50
C TYR A 201 -17.58 -12.28 -9.76
N TYR A 202 -16.37 -12.15 -10.34
CA TYR A 202 -15.15 -12.65 -9.73
C TYR A 202 -14.89 -11.95 -8.40
N ALA A 203 -14.99 -10.62 -8.36
CA ALA A 203 -14.75 -9.81 -7.17
C ALA A 203 -15.71 -10.15 -6.03
N MET A 204 -17.02 -10.29 -6.33
CA MET A 204 -18.04 -10.72 -5.35
C MET A 204 -17.77 -12.14 -4.83
N LYS A 205 -17.47 -13.09 -5.74
CA LYS A 205 -17.19 -14.48 -5.36
C LYS A 205 -15.98 -14.63 -4.43
N ASN A 206 -14.99 -13.75 -4.56
CA ASN A 206 -13.77 -13.79 -3.78
C ASN A 206 -13.77 -12.79 -2.60
N GLY A 207 -14.91 -12.13 -2.31
CA GLY A 207 -15.05 -11.20 -1.19
C GLY A 207 -14.20 -9.93 -1.33
N LEU A 208 -13.94 -9.48 -2.57
CA LEU A 208 -13.13 -8.30 -2.87
C LEU A 208 -13.96 -7.00 -2.92
N ILE A 209 -15.28 -7.13 -3.08
CA ILE A 209 -16.28 -6.06 -3.05
C ILE A 209 -17.56 -6.55 -2.38
#